data_bdb3a4d2ae71772eadff9b5d4c59d35f
#
_entry.id   bdb3a4d2ae71772eadff9b5d4c59d35f
#
_cell.length_a   1.000
_cell.length_b   1.000
_cell.length_c   1.000
_cell.angle_alpha   90.00
_cell.angle_beta   90.00
_cell.angle_gamma   90.00
#
_symmetry.space_group_name_H-M   'P 1'
#
loop_
_entity.id
_entity.type
_entity.pdbx_description
1 polymer ?
#
loop_
_entity_poly.entity_id
_entity_poly.type
_entity_poly.pdbx_seq_one_letter_code
_entity_poly.pdbx_strand_id
1 'polypeptide(L)'
;MVGSKAASYILRIQRDELERQLYGQRIVYVSIKRDWLHTTKLLFIRKSAFIGSGIIDRFVSLDELREDQKKICLENNYYGKIEFAKLVRFYPVVAVEDTPVASQNTLGLHGASLPCSDALQIERVARARLII
;
A
#
# COMPACT_ATOMS: atom_id res chain seq x y z
N MET A 1 -12.38 22.88 2.96
CA MET A 1 -12.22 22.29 2.84
C MET A 1 -11.76 21.54 3.04
N VAL A 2 -11.64 21.41 2.86
CA VAL A 2 -11.25 20.74 3.21
C VAL A 2 -10.97 19.67 3.01
N GLY A 3 -11.27 19.28 3.10
CA GLY A 3 -11.22 17.97 3.15
C GLY A 3 -10.38 17.29 2.28
N SER A 4 -10.00 17.53 1.51
CA SER A 4 -9.31 16.84 0.63
C SER A 4 -8.20 16.10 1.04
N LYS A 5 -8.10 15.86 2.19
CA LYS A 5 -7.06 15.23 2.62
C LYS A 5 -7.00 13.89 2.48
N ALA A 6 -7.97 13.16 2.18
CA ALA A 6 -7.98 11.71 2.14
C ALA A 6 -7.31 11.17 0.90
N ALA A 7 -6.12 11.59 0.64
CA ALA A 7 -5.36 11.00 -0.44
C ALA A 7 -5.07 9.54 -0.15
N SER A 8 -5.09 8.73 -1.19
CA SER A 8 -4.61 7.36 -1.12
C SER A 8 -3.24 7.30 -1.76
N TYR A 9 -2.48 6.27 -1.44
CA TYR A 9 -1.15 6.08 -2.02
C TYR A 9 -1.00 4.68 -2.55
N ILE A 10 -0.08 4.50 -3.49
CA ILE A 10 0.26 3.20 -4.04
C ILE A 10 1.60 2.79 -3.49
N LEU A 11 1.71 1.57 -2.96
CA LEU A 11 2.98 1.01 -2.55
C LEU A 11 3.28 -0.22 -3.40
N ARG A 12 4.52 -0.29 -3.87
CA ARG A 12 4.98 -1.41 -4.67
C ARG A 12 5.60 -2.46 -3.76
N ILE A 13 5.09 -3.67 -3.84
CA ILE A 13 5.60 -4.80 -3.09
C ILE A 13 6.48 -5.61 -4.02
N GLN A 14 7.79 -5.58 -3.81
CA GLN A 14 8.73 -6.09 -4.79
C GLN A 14 9.10 -7.56 -4.65
N ARG A 15 8.92 -8.14 -3.49
CA ARG A 15 9.39 -9.51 -3.23
C ARG A 15 8.33 -10.32 -2.51
N ASP A 16 8.40 -11.65 -2.70
CA ASP A 16 7.47 -12.57 -2.05
C ASP A 16 7.49 -12.44 -0.53
N GLU A 17 8.66 -12.25 0.07
CA GLU A 17 8.77 -12.12 1.52
C GLU A 17 8.07 -10.88 2.05
N LEU A 18 8.07 -9.78 1.27
CA LEU A 18 7.37 -8.56 1.64
C LEU A 18 5.86 -8.76 1.58
N GLU A 19 5.40 -9.51 0.60
CA GLU A 19 3.99 -9.83 0.49
C GLU A 19 3.54 -10.73 1.64
N ARG A 20 4.34 -11.72 1.99
CA ARG A 20 4.03 -12.59 3.14
C ARG A 20 4.02 -11.79 4.45
N GLN A 21 4.94 -10.84 4.59
CA GLN A 21 4.99 -10.00 5.76
C GLN A 21 3.76 -9.09 5.85
N LEU A 22 3.37 -8.52 4.71
CA LEU A 22 2.20 -7.65 4.64
C LEU A 22 0.94 -8.36 5.15
N TYR A 23 0.65 -9.54 4.62
CA TYR A 23 -0.57 -10.23 4.98
C TYR A 23 -0.43 -11.08 6.25
N GLY A 24 0.76 -11.58 6.55
CA GLY A 24 0.99 -12.40 7.73
C GLY A 24 1.16 -11.60 9.00
N GLN A 25 1.90 -10.50 8.95
CA GLN A 25 2.17 -9.66 10.13
C GLN A 25 1.38 -8.37 10.13
N ARG A 26 0.70 -8.05 9.02
CA ARG A 26 -0.12 -6.85 8.86
C ARG A 26 0.71 -5.57 8.99
N ILE A 27 1.93 -5.61 8.47
CA ILE A 27 2.82 -4.45 8.47
C ILE A 27 3.53 -4.35 7.13
N VAL A 28 4.02 -3.14 6.83
CA VAL A 28 4.94 -2.94 5.72
C VAL A 28 5.96 -1.88 6.13
N TYR A 29 7.24 -2.15 5.84
CA TYR A 29 8.29 -1.17 6.04
C TYR A 29 8.33 -0.24 4.81
N VAL A 30 8.56 1.04 5.03
CA VAL A 30 8.51 2.04 3.96
C VAL A 30 9.80 2.82 3.83
N SER A 31 10.23 3.02 2.59
CA SER A 31 11.42 3.80 2.26
C SER A 31 11.07 5.18 1.70
N ILE A 32 9.80 5.48 1.54
CA ILE A 32 9.33 6.76 1.02
C ILE A 32 8.67 7.54 2.11
N LYS A 33 9.01 8.83 2.22
CA LYS A 33 8.36 9.70 3.18
C LYS A 33 7.05 10.22 2.63
N ARG A 34 5.98 10.01 3.38
CA ARG A 34 4.65 10.56 3.13
C ARG A 34 4.00 10.79 4.49
N ASP A 35 2.86 11.46 4.48
CA ASP A 35 2.05 11.58 5.68
C ASP A 35 1.25 10.29 5.84
N TRP A 36 1.88 9.29 6.45
CA TRP A 36 1.25 7.99 6.66
C TRP A 36 0.28 8.10 7.84
N LEU A 37 -0.85 8.74 7.59
CA LEU A 37 -1.79 9.07 8.66
C LEU A 37 -2.79 7.94 8.90
N HIS A 38 -3.31 7.90 10.13
CA HIS A 38 -4.40 7.00 10.49
C HIS A 38 -5.54 7.15 9.47
N THR A 39 -6.10 6.04 9.05
CA THR A 39 -7.18 5.92 8.06
C THR A 39 -6.80 6.22 6.60
N THR A 40 -5.56 6.52 6.30
CA THR A 40 -5.12 6.63 4.91
C THR A 40 -5.22 5.26 4.24
N LYS A 41 -5.73 5.25 3.02
CA LYS A 41 -5.85 4.01 2.24
C LYS A 41 -4.60 3.81 1.38
N LEU A 42 -4.10 2.58 1.36
CA LEU A 42 -3.02 2.19 0.48
C LEU A 42 -3.49 1.11 -0.48
N LEU A 43 -2.99 1.17 -1.71
CA LEU A 43 -3.18 0.11 -2.70
C LEU A 43 -1.83 -0.50 -2.97
N PHE A 44 -1.76 -1.83 -2.97
CA PHE A 44 -0.50 -2.54 -3.15
C PHE A 44 -0.39 -3.06 -4.56
N ILE A 45 0.74 -2.77 -5.21
CA ILE A 45 0.98 -3.19 -6.58
C ILE A 45 2.18 -4.11 -6.64
N ARG A 46 2.09 -5.16 -7.47
CA ARG A 46 3.20 -6.08 -7.71
C ARG A 46 3.09 -6.60 -9.13
N LYS A 47 4.18 -6.51 -9.88
CA LYS A 47 4.23 -7.04 -11.25
C LYS A 47 3.08 -6.55 -12.12
N SER A 48 2.86 -5.27 -12.17
CA SER A 48 1.82 -4.66 -13.00
C SER A 48 0.39 -5.03 -12.64
N ALA A 49 0.17 -5.43 -11.39
CA ALA A 49 -1.18 -5.74 -10.92
C ALA A 49 -1.37 -5.25 -9.49
N PHE A 50 -2.58 -4.83 -9.17
CA PHE A 50 -2.94 -4.53 -7.79
C PHE A 50 -3.27 -5.83 -7.08
N ILE A 51 -2.60 -6.07 -5.96
CA ILE A 51 -2.75 -7.31 -5.20
C ILE A 51 -3.61 -7.15 -3.95
N GLY A 52 -3.91 -5.93 -3.57
CA GLY A 52 -4.75 -5.69 -2.39
C GLY A 52 -4.78 -4.23 -2.00
N SER A 53 -5.46 -3.97 -0.89
CA SER A 53 -5.55 -2.63 -0.30
C SER A 53 -5.46 -2.72 1.22
N GLY A 54 -5.17 -1.60 1.86
CA GLY A 54 -5.12 -1.54 3.31
C GLY A 54 -5.48 -0.16 3.82
N ILE A 55 -5.90 -0.11 5.09
CA ILE A 55 -6.16 1.15 5.78
C ILE A 55 -5.18 1.24 6.92
N ILE A 56 -4.46 2.36 7.00
CA ILE A 56 -3.43 2.56 8.00
C ILE A 56 -4.03 2.71 9.39
N ASP A 57 -3.51 1.94 10.35
CA ASP A 57 -3.78 2.16 11.75
C ASP A 57 -2.81 3.21 12.27
N ARG A 58 -1.51 2.97 12.10
CA ARG A 58 -0.51 3.95 12.50
C ARG A 58 0.82 3.72 11.79
N PHE A 59 1.62 4.76 11.74
CA PHE A 59 3.01 4.69 11.31
C PHE A 59 3.90 4.69 12.54
N VAL A 60 4.86 3.76 12.62
CA VAL A 60 5.82 3.67 13.70
C VAL A 60 7.18 4.11 13.17
N SER A 61 7.68 5.23 13.68
CA SER A 61 8.94 5.78 13.21
C SER A 61 10.11 4.93 13.67
N LEU A 62 11.26 5.15 13.02
CA LEU A 62 12.47 4.41 13.32
C LEU A 62 12.82 4.44 14.81
N ASP A 63 12.66 5.59 15.45
CA ASP A 63 13.00 5.77 16.86
C ASP A 63 12.10 4.98 17.81
N GLU A 64 10.90 4.63 17.37
CA GLU A 64 9.94 3.91 18.18
C GLU A 64 9.99 2.40 18.02
N LEU A 65 10.77 1.91 17.06
CA LEU A 65 10.85 0.50 16.75
C LEU A 65 11.69 -0.27 17.77
N ARG A 66 11.39 -1.56 17.93
CA ARG A 66 12.23 -2.46 18.70
C ARG A 66 13.57 -2.63 17.98
N GLU A 67 14.58 -3.07 18.72
CA GLU A 67 15.93 -3.18 18.17
C GLU A 67 16.02 -4.08 16.93
N ASP A 68 15.31 -5.20 16.91
CA ASP A 68 15.31 -6.10 15.77
C ASP A 68 14.69 -5.44 14.53
N GLN A 69 13.61 -4.70 14.72
CA GLN A 69 12.94 -3.99 13.63
C GLN A 69 13.75 -2.77 13.16
N LYS A 70 14.36 -2.08 14.11
CA LYS A 70 15.23 -0.94 13.80
C LYS A 70 16.40 -1.40 12.93
N LYS A 71 16.98 -2.55 13.24
CA LYS A 71 18.07 -3.11 12.46
C LYS A 71 17.63 -3.38 11.02
N ILE A 72 16.46 -3.96 10.83
CA ILE A 72 15.91 -4.20 9.49
C ILE A 72 15.79 -2.89 8.72
N CYS A 73 15.27 -1.85 9.37
CA CYS A 73 15.11 -0.55 8.74
C CYS A 73 16.44 0.08 8.35
N LEU A 74 17.42 0.03 9.24
CA LEU A 74 18.73 0.60 8.95
C LEU A 74 19.44 -0.13 7.81
N GLU A 75 19.31 -1.45 7.76
CA GLU A 75 19.95 -2.24 6.71
C GLU A 75 19.30 -2.03 5.34
N ASN A 76 18.04 -1.66 5.30
CA ASN A 76 17.28 -1.53 4.05
C ASN A 76 16.85 -0.10 3.73
N ASN A 77 17.30 0.86 4.49
CA ASN A 77 16.98 2.28 4.31
C ASN A 77 15.48 2.57 4.41
N TYR A 78 14.81 1.92 5.34
CA TYR A 78 13.42 2.21 5.65
C TYR A 78 13.32 3.30 6.71
N TYR A 79 12.26 4.11 6.66
CA TYR A 79 12.02 5.16 7.65
C TYR A 79 11.23 4.66 8.85
N GLY A 80 10.58 3.52 8.72
CA GLY A 80 9.76 2.94 9.76
C GLY A 80 8.81 1.93 9.18
N LYS A 81 7.75 1.60 9.90
CA LYS A 81 6.76 0.64 9.44
C LYS A 81 5.36 1.20 9.55
N ILE A 82 4.48 0.72 8.68
CA ILE A 82 3.06 1.00 8.74
C ILE A 82 2.37 -0.24 9.33
N GLU A 83 1.51 -0.02 10.34
CA GLU A 83 0.64 -1.06 10.87
C GLU A 83 -0.76 -0.81 10.34
N PHE A 84 -1.44 -1.88 9.92
CA PHE A 84 -2.74 -1.76 9.27
C PHE A 84 -3.90 -2.10 10.18
N ALA A 85 -4.95 -1.28 10.12
CA ALA A 85 -6.22 -1.58 10.78
C ALA A 85 -7.02 -2.59 9.95
N LYS A 86 -6.89 -2.52 8.63
CA LYS A 86 -7.62 -3.40 7.72
C LYS A 86 -6.76 -3.73 6.53
N LEU A 87 -6.79 -4.98 6.09
CA LEU A 87 -6.12 -5.43 4.88
C LEU A 87 -7.10 -6.26 4.05
N VAL A 88 -7.07 -6.05 2.74
CA VAL A 88 -7.87 -6.80 1.79
C VAL A 88 -6.94 -7.33 0.71
N ARG A 89 -7.03 -8.62 0.42
CA ARG A 89 -6.29 -9.22 -0.69
C ARG A 89 -7.22 -9.35 -1.89
N PHE A 90 -6.77 -8.91 -3.04
CA PHE A 90 -7.55 -9.04 -4.26
C PHE A 90 -7.28 -10.43 -4.88
N TYR A 91 -8.35 -11.16 -5.14
CA TYR A 91 -8.22 -12.47 -5.74
C TYR A 91 -9.38 -12.69 -6.72
N PRO A 92 -9.10 -12.74 -8.01
CA PRO A 92 -7.78 -12.56 -8.64
C PRO A 92 -7.25 -11.12 -8.51
N VAL A 93 -5.96 -10.95 -8.77
CA VAL A 93 -5.35 -9.63 -8.78
C VAL A 93 -5.93 -8.78 -9.92
N VAL A 94 -5.83 -7.47 -9.80
CA VAL A 94 -6.38 -6.55 -10.80
C VAL A 94 -5.23 -5.95 -11.61
N ALA A 95 -5.19 -6.25 -12.90
CA ALA A 95 -4.15 -5.70 -13.77
C ALA A 95 -4.22 -4.18 -13.79
N VAL A 96 -3.07 -3.52 -13.74
CA VAL A 96 -3.00 -2.06 -13.78
C VAL A 96 -3.72 -1.51 -15.02
N GLU A 97 -3.61 -2.21 -16.14
CA GLU A 97 -4.24 -1.77 -17.39
C GLU A 97 -5.76 -1.71 -17.34
N ASP A 98 -6.38 -2.35 -16.33
CA ASP A 98 -7.82 -2.35 -16.17
C ASP A 98 -8.27 -1.27 -15.17
N THR A 99 -7.41 -0.34 -14.83
CA THR A 99 -7.65 0.64 -13.78
C THR A 99 -7.45 2.07 -14.28
N PRO A 100 -7.86 3.08 -13.50
CA PRO A 100 -7.63 4.49 -13.87
C PRO A 100 -6.17 4.88 -14.07
N VAL A 101 -5.22 4.09 -13.57
CA VAL A 101 -3.79 4.40 -13.73
C VAL A 101 -3.13 3.60 -14.86
N ALA A 102 -3.92 3.07 -15.76
CA ALA A 102 -3.44 2.20 -16.85
C ALA A 102 -2.33 2.82 -17.70
N SER A 103 -2.37 4.15 -17.87
CA SER A 103 -1.38 4.83 -18.71
C SER A 103 -0.08 5.13 -18.01
N GLN A 104 0.03 4.84 -16.72
CA GLN A 104 1.21 5.19 -15.95
C GLN A 104 2.23 4.06 -15.90
N ASN A 105 3.51 4.44 -15.85
CA ASN A 105 4.58 3.46 -15.69
C ASN A 105 4.52 2.88 -14.28
N THR A 106 4.40 1.55 -14.17
CA THR A 106 4.27 0.90 -12.87
C THR A 106 5.49 1.11 -11.96
N LEU A 107 6.67 1.32 -12.52
CA LEU A 107 7.85 1.59 -11.72
C LEU A 107 7.75 2.95 -11.03
N GLY A 108 7.08 3.90 -11.65
CA GLY A 108 6.91 5.22 -11.07
C GLY A 108 5.73 5.33 -10.12
N LEU A 109 4.97 4.27 -9.93
CA LEU A 109 3.79 4.34 -9.06
C LEU A 109 4.11 4.16 -7.57
N HIS A 110 5.29 3.66 -7.23
CA HIS A 110 5.63 3.45 -5.82
C HIS A 110 5.61 4.77 -5.06
N GLY A 111 4.78 4.87 -4.04
CA GLY A 111 4.61 6.08 -3.27
C GLY A 111 3.76 7.15 -3.94
N ALA A 112 3.22 6.88 -5.13
CA ALA A 112 2.40 7.86 -5.84
C ALA A 112 1.10 8.10 -5.11
N SER A 113 0.65 9.36 -5.08
CA SER A 113 -0.65 9.67 -4.52
C SER A 113 -1.74 9.37 -5.54
N LEU A 114 -2.93 9.07 -5.05
CA LEU A 114 -4.04 8.64 -5.87
C LEU A 114 -5.32 9.27 -5.35
N PRO A 115 -6.16 9.88 -6.19
CA PRO A 115 -7.44 10.38 -5.72
C PRO A 115 -8.28 9.27 -5.10
N CYS A 116 -9.03 9.59 -4.07
CA CYS A 116 -9.86 8.62 -3.38
C CYS A 116 -10.86 7.94 -4.33
N SER A 117 -11.38 8.68 -5.31
CA SER A 117 -12.29 8.12 -6.30
C SER A 117 -11.64 7.03 -7.14
N ASP A 118 -10.36 7.20 -7.49
CA ASP A 118 -9.64 6.21 -8.26
C ASP A 118 -9.35 4.96 -7.42
N ALA A 119 -9.02 5.15 -6.14
CA ALA A 119 -8.83 4.03 -5.23
C ALA A 119 -10.10 3.20 -5.09
N LEU A 120 -11.25 3.86 -4.96
CA LEU A 120 -12.54 3.17 -4.88
C LEU A 120 -12.87 2.43 -6.18
N GLN A 121 -12.52 3.00 -7.32
CA GLN A 121 -12.75 2.37 -8.61
C GLN A 121 -11.94 1.08 -8.74
N ILE A 122 -10.69 1.10 -8.31
CA ILE A 122 -9.84 -0.09 -8.34
C ILE A 122 -10.44 -1.19 -7.46
N GLU A 123 -10.91 -0.82 -6.27
CA GLU A 123 -11.55 -1.78 -5.37
C GLU A 123 -12.86 -2.33 -5.95
N ARG A 124 -13.60 -1.52 -6.68
CA ARG A 124 -14.83 -1.99 -7.35
C ARG A 124 -14.52 -3.02 -8.42
N VAL A 125 -13.47 -2.80 -9.20
CA VAL A 125 -13.04 -3.77 -10.22
C VAL A 125 -12.68 -5.10 -9.55
N ALA A 126 -11.93 -5.04 -8.43
CA ALA A 126 -11.56 -6.23 -7.69
C ALA A 126 -12.78 -7.00 -7.19
N ARG A 127 -13.75 -6.30 -6.63
CA ARG A 127 -14.97 -6.93 -6.10
C ARG A 127 -15.83 -7.52 -7.21
N ALA A 128 -15.93 -6.84 -8.32
CA ALA A 128 -16.71 -7.35 -9.46
C ALA A 128 -16.17 -8.68 -9.95
N ARG A 129 -14.84 -8.85 -9.92
CA ARG A 129 -14.22 -10.10 -10.33
C ARG A 129 -14.49 -11.24 -9.36
N LEU A 130 -14.70 -10.94 -8.08
CA LEU A 130 -14.98 -11.96 -7.08
C LEU A 130 -16.43 -12.43 -7.09
N ILE A 131 -17.31 -11.74 -7.77
CA ILE A 131 -18.73 -12.05 -7.77
C ILE A 131 -19.13 -13.03 -8.87
N ILE A 132 -18.25 -13.45 -9.65
CA ILE A 132 -18.58 -14.35 -10.76
C ILE A 132 -19.22 -15.70 -10.31
#